data_fd660ebac0bd5fbb645a6a3889154133
#
_entry.id   fd660ebac0bd5fbb645a6a3889154133
#
_cell.length_a   1.000
_cell.length_b   1.000
_cell.length_c   1.000
_cell.angle_alpha   90.00
_cell.angle_beta   90.00
_cell.angle_gamma   90.00
#
_symmetry.space_group_name_H-M   'P 1'
#
loop_
_entity.id
_entity.type
_entity.pdbx_description
1 polymer ?
#
loop_
_entity_poly.entity_id
_entity_poly.type
_entity_poly.pdbx_seq_one_letter_code
_entity_poly.pdbx_strand_id
1 'polypeptide(L)'
;DPEMSRGLGDVYKRQDMDGSFQYTVQKPTMHRARLITEEIVRAFLERELDEIHIVYTQMQNAMAMENVNMQLLPLKKADFKVGQVPADIYQEEIELSPSADVLLDTMIPNYLTGVIYGCLVEAYASENSARMTAMQSSTDSAKAMLKDLSIQYNRARQAAITQEITEVISGAKAQKRK
;
A
#
# COMPACT_ATOMS: atom_id res chain seq x y z
N ASP A 1 -13.49 -5.76 7.01
CA ASP A 1 -14.60 -6.39 6.29
C ASP A 1 -14.68 -5.79 4.89
N PRO A 2 -14.38 -6.55 3.82
CA PRO A 2 -14.35 -6.01 2.46
C PRO A 2 -15.74 -5.58 1.96
N GLU A 3 -16.81 -6.06 2.57
CA GLU A 3 -18.17 -5.65 2.21
C GLU A 3 -18.53 -4.25 2.73
N MET A 4 -17.96 -3.81 3.86
CA MET A 4 -18.21 -2.45 4.38
C MET A 4 -17.58 -1.36 3.50
N SER A 5 -16.46 -1.63 2.84
CA SER A 5 -15.82 -0.67 1.92
C SER A 5 -16.64 -0.45 0.65
N ARG A 6 -17.36 -1.45 0.18
CA ARG A 6 -18.27 -1.36 -0.98
C ARG A 6 -19.53 -0.57 -0.67
N GLY A 7 -20.12 -0.78 0.51
CA GLY A 7 -21.34 -0.10 0.92
C GLY A 7 -21.23 1.42 0.96
N LEU A 8 -20.05 1.96 1.25
CA LEU A 8 -19.85 3.41 1.28
C LEU A 8 -19.87 4.06 -0.11
N GLY A 9 -19.28 3.43 -1.13
CA GLY A 9 -19.28 3.95 -2.52
C GLY A 9 -20.68 3.86 -3.13
N ASP A 10 -21.34 2.73 -2.96
CA ASP A 10 -22.66 2.44 -3.52
C ASP A 10 -23.77 3.27 -2.84
N VAL A 11 -23.76 3.37 -1.51
CA VAL A 11 -24.76 4.11 -0.74
C VAL A 11 -24.61 5.62 -0.88
N TYR A 12 -23.38 6.16 -0.88
CA TYR A 12 -23.17 7.61 -0.91
C TYR A 12 -23.20 8.23 -2.30
N LYS A 13 -22.74 7.54 -3.33
CA LYS A 13 -22.59 8.10 -4.67
C LYS A 13 -23.43 7.44 -5.74
N ARG A 14 -24.14 6.34 -5.45
CA ARG A 14 -24.90 5.55 -6.45
C ARG A 14 -24.07 5.24 -7.69
N GLN A 15 -22.81 4.84 -7.48
CA GLN A 15 -21.91 4.47 -8.55
C GLN A 15 -21.98 2.96 -8.78
N ASP A 16 -22.09 2.56 -10.03
CA ASP A 16 -21.96 1.15 -10.39
C ASP A 16 -20.56 0.66 -10.05
N MET A 17 -20.50 -0.44 -9.31
CA MET A 17 -19.24 -1.06 -8.93
C MET A 17 -19.15 -2.45 -9.56
N ASP A 18 -18.11 -2.67 -10.36
CA ASP A 18 -17.80 -4.00 -10.85
C ASP A 18 -17.16 -4.83 -9.74
N GLY A 19 -17.81 -5.95 -9.41
CA GLY A 19 -17.35 -6.90 -8.42
C GLY A 19 -16.39 -7.98 -8.93
N SER A 20 -16.09 -7.99 -10.22
CA SER A 20 -15.36 -9.08 -10.90
C SER A 20 -13.89 -9.18 -10.45
N PHE A 21 -13.29 -8.06 -10.02
CA PHE A 21 -11.85 -7.97 -9.74
C PHE A 21 -11.51 -7.90 -8.24
N GLN A 22 -12.17 -8.73 -7.43
CA GLN A 22 -11.92 -8.77 -6.00
C GLN A 22 -10.53 -9.33 -5.67
N TYR A 23 -9.89 -8.79 -4.62
CA TYR A 23 -8.62 -9.30 -4.08
C TYR A 23 -7.42 -9.28 -5.05
N THR A 24 -7.48 -8.50 -6.12
CA THR A 24 -6.39 -8.41 -7.10
C THR A 24 -5.11 -7.83 -6.50
N VAL A 25 -5.24 -6.86 -5.59
CA VAL A 25 -4.09 -6.23 -4.91
C VAL A 25 -3.41 -7.19 -3.94
N GLN A 26 -4.14 -8.11 -3.31
CA GLN A 26 -3.56 -9.05 -2.32
C GLN A 26 -2.60 -10.07 -2.93
N LYS A 27 -2.79 -10.40 -4.21
CA LYS A 27 -1.89 -11.29 -4.96
C LYS A 27 -1.73 -10.75 -6.38
N PRO A 28 -0.90 -9.73 -6.59
CA PRO A 28 -0.67 -9.18 -7.91
C PRO A 28 0.01 -10.21 -8.80
N THR A 29 -0.64 -10.55 -9.91
CA THR A 29 -0.08 -11.44 -10.93
C THR A 29 -0.30 -10.83 -12.31
N MET A 30 0.63 -11.10 -13.24
CA MET A 30 0.51 -10.64 -14.62
C MET A 30 -0.78 -11.16 -15.29
N HIS A 31 -1.20 -12.37 -14.96
CA HIS A 31 -2.45 -12.93 -15.48
C HIS A 31 -3.67 -12.11 -15.06
N ARG A 32 -3.76 -11.70 -13.79
CA ARG A 32 -4.86 -10.85 -13.31
C ARG A 32 -4.82 -9.46 -13.95
N ALA A 33 -3.63 -8.88 -14.08
CA ALA A 33 -3.46 -7.60 -14.78
C ALA A 33 -3.94 -7.69 -16.23
N ARG A 34 -3.66 -8.81 -16.91
CA ARG A 34 -4.14 -9.04 -18.28
C ARG A 34 -5.67 -9.11 -18.37
N LEU A 35 -6.31 -9.85 -17.47
CA LEU A 35 -7.77 -9.94 -17.45
C LEU A 35 -8.43 -8.56 -17.23
N ILE A 36 -7.88 -7.77 -16.31
CA ILE A 36 -8.33 -6.38 -16.08
C ILE A 36 -8.13 -5.55 -17.36
N THR A 37 -6.98 -5.67 -18.00
CA THR A 37 -6.69 -4.92 -19.23
C THR A 37 -7.66 -5.27 -20.34
N GLU A 38 -7.92 -6.55 -20.56
CA GLU A 38 -8.85 -7.03 -21.59
C GLU A 38 -10.25 -6.46 -21.38
N GLU A 39 -10.75 -6.45 -20.14
CA GLU A 39 -12.05 -5.90 -19.79
C GLU A 39 -12.11 -4.38 -20.04
N ILE A 40 -11.09 -3.65 -19.55
CA ILE A 40 -10.99 -2.20 -19.66
C ILE A 40 -10.89 -1.78 -21.14
N VAL A 41 -10.03 -2.44 -21.91
CA VAL A 41 -9.83 -2.15 -23.34
C VAL A 41 -11.12 -2.45 -24.13
N ARG A 42 -11.81 -3.55 -23.82
CA ARG A 42 -13.10 -3.88 -24.44
C ARG A 42 -14.11 -2.77 -24.19
N ALA A 43 -14.35 -2.40 -22.93
CA ALA A 43 -15.31 -1.35 -22.58
C ALA A 43 -14.99 0.00 -23.21
N PHE A 44 -13.70 0.33 -23.34
CA PHE A 44 -13.25 1.54 -24.02
C PHE A 44 -13.51 1.49 -25.53
N LEU A 45 -13.24 0.36 -26.20
CA LEU A 45 -13.45 0.20 -27.64
C LEU A 45 -14.96 0.17 -27.98
N GLU A 46 -15.78 -0.41 -27.11
CA GLU A 46 -17.25 -0.43 -27.24
C GLU A 46 -17.90 0.91 -26.91
N ARG A 47 -17.10 1.91 -26.50
CA ARG A 47 -17.54 3.26 -26.08
C ARG A 47 -18.49 3.25 -24.88
N GLU A 48 -18.37 2.27 -24.03
CA GLU A 48 -19.02 2.27 -22.72
C GLU A 48 -18.33 3.22 -21.74
N LEU A 49 -17.02 3.42 -21.92
CA LEU A 49 -16.19 4.30 -21.11
C LEU A 49 -15.42 5.29 -22.00
N ASP A 50 -15.44 6.58 -21.64
CA ASP A 50 -14.73 7.64 -22.35
C ASP A 50 -13.32 7.86 -21.80
N GLU A 51 -13.16 7.75 -20.49
CA GLU A 51 -11.89 7.94 -19.79
C GLU A 51 -11.69 6.87 -18.72
N ILE A 52 -10.47 6.42 -18.58
CA ILE A 52 -10.09 5.41 -17.59
C ILE A 52 -8.95 5.93 -16.75
N HIS A 53 -9.16 5.96 -15.44
CA HIS A 53 -8.20 6.39 -14.46
C HIS A 53 -7.85 5.27 -13.50
N ILE A 54 -6.57 5.14 -13.17
CA ILE A 54 -6.06 4.28 -12.12
C ILE A 54 -5.69 5.14 -10.92
N VAL A 55 -6.22 4.79 -9.75
CA VAL A 55 -5.82 5.37 -8.47
C VAL A 55 -5.13 4.28 -7.66
N TYR A 56 -3.88 4.51 -7.31
CA TYR A 56 -3.07 3.56 -6.56
C TYR A 56 -2.19 4.28 -5.54
N THR A 57 -1.68 3.53 -4.56
CA THR A 57 -0.75 4.05 -3.57
C THR A 57 0.68 3.79 -4.02
N GLN A 58 1.45 4.85 -4.12
CA GLN A 58 2.88 4.81 -4.44
C GLN A 58 3.71 5.10 -3.20
N MET A 59 4.80 4.36 -3.03
CA MET A 59 5.75 4.59 -1.96
C MET A 59 6.84 5.57 -2.42
N GLN A 60 6.86 6.76 -1.83
CA GLN A 60 7.95 7.72 -2.06
C GLN A 60 9.19 7.38 -1.23
N ASN A 61 8.96 6.94 0.01
CA ASN A 61 10.01 6.45 0.91
C ASN A 61 9.37 5.52 1.97
N ALA A 62 10.19 4.91 2.82
CA ALA A 62 9.73 3.94 3.83
C ALA A 62 8.66 4.49 4.80
N MET A 63 8.53 5.80 4.93
CA MET A 63 7.60 6.47 5.86
C MET A 63 6.51 7.27 5.15
N ALA A 64 6.67 7.57 3.86
CA ALA A 64 5.74 8.42 3.10
C ALA A 64 5.16 7.66 1.91
N MET A 65 3.84 7.62 1.89
CA MET A 65 3.04 7.04 0.81
C MET A 65 2.12 8.10 0.26
N GLU A 66 1.94 8.10 -1.04
CA GLU A 66 1.11 9.04 -1.75
C GLU A 66 0.11 8.30 -2.64
N ASN A 67 -1.11 8.82 -2.69
CA ASN A 67 -2.10 8.33 -3.62
C ASN A 67 -1.93 9.04 -4.96
N VAL A 68 -1.62 8.27 -5.98
CA VAL A 68 -1.42 8.76 -7.35
C VAL A 68 -2.66 8.44 -8.17
N ASN A 69 -3.15 9.43 -8.89
CA ASN A 69 -4.17 9.28 -9.92
C ASN A 69 -3.51 9.43 -11.29
N MET A 70 -3.57 8.38 -12.10
CA MET A 70 -3.01 8.35 -13.44
C MET A 70 -4.11 8.05 -14.45
N GLN A 71 -4.20 8.86 -15.49
CA GLN A 71 -5.07 8.56 -16.63
C GLN A 71 -4.44 7.43 -17.45
N LEU A 72 -5.17 6.34 -17.62
CA LEU A 72 -4.73 5.17 -18.38
C LEU A 72 -5.16 5.27 -19.86
N LEU A 73 -6.40 5.66 -20.11
CA LEU A 73 -6.96 5.86 -21.43
C LEU A 73 -7.80 7.16 -21.48
N PRO A 74 -7.85 7.89 -22.60
CA PRO A 74 -6.99 7.72 -23.78
C PRO A 74 -5.51 8.07 -23.53
N LEU A 75 -4.61 7.39 -24.23
CA LEU A 75 -3.18 7.67 -24.13
C LEU A 75 -2.85 9.06 -24.71
N LYS A 76 -2.14 9.86 -23.92
CA LYS A 76 -1.68 11.20 -24.36
C LYS A 76 -0.22 11.13 -24.78
N LYS A 77 0.13 11.77 -25.90
CA LYS A 77 1.52 11.85 -26.36
C LYS A 77 2.45 12.50 -25.32
N ALA A 78 1.91 13.40 -24.47
CA ALA A 78 2.67 14.05 -23.41
C ALA A 78 3.13 13.10 -22.30
N ASP A 79 2.46 11.96 -22.12
CA ASP A 79 2.80 10.98 -21.10
C ASP A 79 4.03 10.16 -21.50
N PHE A 80 4.31 10.09 -22.79
CA PHE A 80 5.53 9.49 -23.33
C PHE A 80 6.62 10.57 -23.38
N LYS A 81 7.41 10.67 -22.30
CA LYS A 81 8.62 11.50 -22.32
C LYS A 81 9.58 10.89 -23.33
N VAL A 82 9.55 11.39 -24.54
CA VAL A 82 10.64 11.15 -25.50
C VAL A 82 11.88 11.78 -24.88
N GLY A 83 12.77 10.96 -24.31
CA GLY A 83 14.05 11.44 -23.83
C GLY A 83 14.67 12.27 -24.95
N GLN A 84 15.25 13.41 -24.63
CA GLN A 84 16.03 14.17 -25.62
C GLN A 84 17.12 13.23 -26.11
N VAL A 85 16.92 12.67 -27.30
CA VAL A 85 17.95 11.90 -27.98
C VAL A 85 19.08 12.88 -28.26
N PRO A 86 20.31 12.66 -27.76
CA PRO A 86 21.42 13.55 -28.05
C PRO A 86 21.54 13.73 -29.55
N ALA A 87 21.78 14.95 -30.00
CA ALA A 87 21.81 15.31 -31.43
C ALA A 87 22.89 14.56 -32.24
N ASP A 88 23.82 13.90 -31.55
CA ASP A 88 24.92 13.13 -32.14
C ASP A 88 24.61 11.66 -32.44
N ILE A 89 23.41 11.18 -32.07
CA ILE A 89 23.00 9.84 -32.41
C ILE A 89 22.37 9.86 -33.81
N TYR A 90 23.01 9.16 -34.76
CA TYR A 90 22.42 8.91 -36.07
C TYR A 90 21.02 8.35 -35.89
N GLN A 91 20.01 9.08 -36.38
CA GLN A 91 18.65 8.55 -36.48
C GLN A 91 18.62 7.56 -37.62
N GLU A 92 18.78 6.29 -37.32
CA GLU A 92 18.49 5.23 -38.28
C GLU A 92 16.97 5.29 -38.58
N GLU A 93 16.63 5.27 -39.88
CA GLU A 93 15.24 5.09 -40.29
C GLU A 93 14.77 3.73 -39.82
N ILE A 94 13.85 3.70 -38.85
CA ILE A 94 13.29 2.44 -38.35
C ILE A 94 12.16 2.03 -39.28
N GLU A 95 12.40 0.96 -40.04
CA GLU A 95 11.34 0.30 -40.80
C GLU A 95 10.48 -0.58 -39.88
N LEU A 96 9.18 -0.29 -39.86
CA LEU A 96 8.20 -1.07 -39.10
C LEU A 96 7.49 -2.07 -40.00
N SER A 97 7.62 -3.36 -39.73
CA SER A 97 6.97 -4.42 -40.49
C SER A 97 5.94 -5.16 -39.63
N PRO A 98 4.68 -5.34 -40.09
CA PRO A 98 4.14 -5.00 -41.41
C PRO A 98 3.74 -3.52 -41.57
N SER A 99 3.34 -2.83 -40.48
CA SER A 99 3.02 -1.38 -40.45
C SER A 99 3.00 -0.89 -39.01
N ALA A 100 3.09 0.44 -38.83
CA ALA A 100 3.03 1.09 -37.53
C ALA A 100 1.69 0.78 -36.80
N ASP A 101 0.59 0.80 -37.51
CA ASP A 101 -0.76 0.58 -36.92
C ASP A 101 -0.90 -0.82 -36.36
N VAL A 102 -0.53 -1.86 -37.13
CA VAL A 102 -0.58 -3.26 -36.68
C VAL A 102 0.34 -3.51 -35.47
N LEU A 103 1.50 -2.84 -35.45
CA LEU A 103 2.43 -2.94 -34.35
C LEU A 103 1.82 -2.28 -33.08
N LEU A 104 1.24 -1.09 -33.21
CA LEU A 104 0.61 -0.38 -32.10
C LEU A 104 -0.59 -1.18 -31.54
N ASP A 105 -1.43 -1.76 -32.38
CA ASP A 105 -2.55 -2.58 -31.95
C ASP A 105 -2.13 -3.77 -31.07
N THR A 106 -0.94 -4.30 -31.31
CA THR A 106 -0.38 -5.39 -30.50
C THR A 106 0.36 -4.89 -29.26
N MET A 107 1.04 -3.74 -29.37
CA MET A 107 1.87 -3.22 -28.27
C MET A 107 1.02 -2.54 -27.19
N ILE A 108 -0.04 -1.81 -27.56
CA ILE A 108 -0.84 -1.04 -26.60
C ILE A 108 -1.44 -1.93 -25.51
N PRO A 109 -2.11 -3.05 -25.78
CA PRO A 109 -2.63 -3.92 -24.73
C PRO A 109 -1.54 -4.48 -23.82
N ASN A 110 -0.37 -4.82 -24.36
CA ASN A 110 0.76 -5.29 -23.56
C ASN A 110 1.33 -4.18 -22.66
N TYR A 111 1.44 -2.97 -23.17
CA TYR A 111 1.85 -1.80 -22.41
C TYR A 111 0.87 -1.54 -21.25
N LEU A 112 -0.43 -1.49 -21.52
CA LEU A 112 -1.46 -1.28 -20.50
C LEU A 112 -1.43 -2.37 -19.43
N THR A 113 -1.26 -3.64 -19.85
CA THR A 113 -1.08 -4.75 -18.90
C THR A 113 0.13 -4.55 -18.00
N GLY A 114 1.25 -4.07 -18.55
CA GLY A 114 2.45 -3.77 -17.80
C GLY A 114 2.24 -2.63 -16.79
N VAL A 115 1.57 -1.57 -17.20
CA VAL A 115 1.24 -0.44 -16.32
C VAL A 115 0.31 -0.87 -15.19
N ILE A 116 -0.77 -1.57 -15.49
CA ILE A 116 -1.72 -2.07 -14.48
C ILE A 116 -1.01 -3.01 -13.49
N TYR A 117 -0.18 -3.92 -14.01
CA TYR A 117 0.61 -4.80 -13.15
C TYR A 117 1.57 -4.03 -12.24
N GLY A 118 2.26 -3.01 -12.78
CA GLY A 118 3.11 -2.12 -12.00
C GLY A 118 2.36 -1.43 -10.87
N CYS A 119 1.18 -0.87 -11.15
CA CYS A 119 0.33 -0.23 -10.14
C CYS A 119 -0.14 -1.21 -9.06
N LEU A 120 -0.50 -2.46 -9.43
CA LEU A 120 -0.90 -3.49 -8.47
C LEU A 120 0.25 -3.90 -7.55
N VAL A 121 1.45 -4.08 -8.10
CA VAL A 121 2.66 -4.43 -7.32
C VAL A 121 3.07 -3.30 -6.41
N GLU A 122 3.03 -2.06 -6.90
CA GLU A 122 3.36 -0.87 -6.11
C GLU A 122 2.40 -0.69 -4.94
N ALA A 123 1.09 -0.82 -5.18
CA ALA A 123 0.08 -0.75 -4.13
C ALA A 123 0.28 -1.87 -3.08
N TYR A 124 0.57 -3.09 -3.51
CA TYR A 124 0.86 -4.21 -2.62
C TYR A 124 2.11 -3.98 -1.77
N ALA A 125 3.19 -3.51 -2.40
CA ALA A 125 4.44 -3.21 -1.70
C ALA A 125 4.26 -2.07 -0.69
N SER A 126 3.56 -1.01 -1.07
CA SER A 126 3.24 0.13 -0.22
C SER A 126 2.44 -0.30 1.01
N GLU A 127 1.39 -1.10 0.83
CA GLU A 127 0.57 -1.61 1.94
C GLU A 127 1.40 -2.46 2.91
N ASN A 128 2.23 -3.36 2.41
CA ASN A 128 3.05 -4.20 3.26
C ASN A 128 4.14 -3.41 3.99
N SER A 129 4.74 -2.41 3.35
CA SER A 129 5.71 -1.51 3.98
C SER A 129 5.07 -0.69 5.09
N ALA A 130 3.87 -0.12 4.85
CA ALA A 130 3.12 0.61 5.88
C ALA A 130 2.78 -0.29 7.07
N ARG A 131 2.31 -1.49 6.81
CA ARG A 131 1.99 -2.48 7.86
C ARG A 131 3.22 -2.84 8.67
N MET A 132 4.36 -3.09 8.03
CA MET A 132 5.61 -3.41 8.71
C MET A 132 6.07 -2.25 9.61
N THR A 133 6.02 -1.03 9.12
CA THR A 133 6.39 0.17 9.89
C THR A 133 5.46 0.37 11.10
N ALA A 134 4.14 0.21 10.91
CA ALA A 134 3.18 0.30 11.99
C ALA A 134 3.38 -0.78 13.08
N MET A 135 3.66 -2.02 12.66
CA MET A 135 3.95 -3.11 13.59
C MET A 135 5.26 -2.89 14.36
N GLN A 136 6.29 -2.36 13.69
CA GLN A 136 7.55 -2.00 14.35
C GLN A 136 7.32 -0.92 15.41
N SER A 137 6.64 0.16 15.07
CA SER A 137 6.29 1.23 16.00
C SER A 137 5.46 0.73 17.20
N SER A 138 4.49 -0.14 16.95
CA SER A 138 3.70 -0.79 18.01
C SER A 138 4.56 -1.64 18.94
N THR A 139 5.50 -2.40 18.37
CA THR A 139 6.43 -3.23 19.14
C THR A 139 7.35 -2.38 20.02
N ASP A 140 7.86 -1.28 19.50
CA ASP A 140 8.74 -0.39 20.26
C ASP A 140 7.98 0.35 21.37
N SER A 141 6.74 0.75 21.11
CA SER A 141 5.83 1.30 22.12
C SER A 141 5.52 0.28 23.23
N ALA A 142 5.27 -0.97 22.87
CA ALA A 142 5.04 -2.05 23.84
C ALA A 142 6.28 -2.31 24.72
N LYS A 143 7.48 -2.31 24.14
CA LYS A 143 8.74 -2.44 24.89
C LYS A 143 8.94 -1.31 25.89
N ALA A 144 8.66 -0.07 25.49
CA ALA A 144 8.73 1.09 26.37
C ALA A 144 7.75 0.95 27.53
N MET A 145 6.51 0.57 27.26
CA MET A 145 5.48 0.34 28.29
C MET A 145 5.87 -0.79 29.26
N LEU A 146 6.42 -1.88 28.76
CA LEU A 146 6.92 -2.98 29.60
C LEU A 146 8.05 -2.53 30.53
N LYS A 147 8.95 -1.66 30.05
CA LYS A 147 10.02 -1.09 30.86
C LYS A 147 9.45 -0.24 32.01
N ASP A 148 8.49 0.61 31.71
CA ASP A 148 7.85 1.47 32.73
C ASP A 148 7.10 0.64 33.77
N LEU A 149 6.33 -0.36 33.32
CA LEU A 149 5.63 -1.28 34.23
C LEU A 149 6.62 -2.07 35.10
N SER A 150 7.75 -2.51 34.56
CA SER A 150 8.79 -3.18 35.32
C SER A 150 9.38 -2.29 36.41
N ILE A 151 9.58 -1.00 36.14
CA ILE A 151 10.05 -0.04 37.14
C ILE A 151 8.99 0.16 38.23
N GLN A 152 7.72 0.32 37.87
CA GLN A 152 6.63 0.46 38.83
C GLN A 152 6.47 -0.77 39.69
N TYR A 153 6.53 -1.96 39.11
CA TYR A 153 6.50 -3.25 39.82
C TYR A 153 7.64 -3.35 40.85
N ASN A 154 8.86 -3.04 40.45
CA ASN A 154 10.01 -3.10 41.35
C ASN A 154 9.89 -2.09 42.50
N ARG A 155 9.37 -0.87 42.24
CA ARG A 155 9.10 0.12 43.28
C ARG A 155 8.05 -0.39 44.28
N ALA A 156 6.94 -0.93 43.79
CA ALA A 156 5.89 -1.48 44.61
C ALA A 156 6.40 -2.68 45.45
N ARG A 157 7.15 -3.57 44.85
CA ARG A 157 7.79 -4.71 45.53
C ARG A 157 8.73 -4.25 46.65
N GLN A 158 9.60 -3.26 46.37
CA GLN A 158 10.51 -2.71 47.38
C GLN A 158 9.75 -2.03 48.52
N ALA A 159 8.69 -1.28 48.22
CA ALA A 159 7.86 -0.67 49.23
C ALA A 159 7.19 -1.71 50.15
N ALA A 160 6.63 -2.77 49.57
CA ALA A 160 6.02 -3.86 50.35
C ALA A 160 7.04 -4.55 51.27
N ILE A 161 8.22 -4.90 50.74
CA ILE A 161 9.30 -5.50 51.53
C ILE A 161 9.74 -4.56 52.69
N THR A 162 9.87 -3.27 52.41
CA THR A 162 10.26 -2.28 53.43
C THR A 162 9.18 -2.16 54.51
N GLN A 163 7.91 -2.20 54.13
CA GLN A 163 6.82 -2.18 55.08
C GLN A 163 6.83 -3.42 55.99
N GLU A 164 6.94 -4.61 55.39
CA GLU A 164 7.02 -5.86 56.19
C GLU A 164 8.19 -5.84 57.18
N ILE A 165 9.39 -5.40 56.74
CA ILE A 165 10.55 -5.28 57.62
C ILE A 165 10.25 -4.27 58.76
N THR A 166 9.63 -3.15 58.45
CA THR A 166 9.30 -2.10 59.43
C THR A 166 8.29 -2.61 60.46
N GLU A 167 7.28 -3.37 60.03
CA GLU A 167 6.30 -4.00 60.93
C GLU A 167 6.96 -5.04 61.87
N VAL A 168 7.83 -5.90 61.36
CA VAL A 168 8.57 -6.86 62.19
C VAL A 168 9.46 -6.19 63.21
N ILE A 169 10.22 -5.15 62.79
CA ILE A 169 11.10 -4.39 63.69
C ILE A 169 10.29 -3.68 64.78
N SER A 170 9.14 -3.08 64.41
CA SER A 170 8.28 -2.36 65.31
C SER A 170 7.65 -3.30 66.34
N GLY A 171 7.20 -4.50 65.91
CA GLY A 171 6.69 -5.55 66.79
C GLY A 171 7.76 -6.05 67.79
N ALA A 172 8.99 -6.29 67.29
CA ALA A 172 10.10 -6.74 68.15
C ALA A 172 10.49 -5.68 69.20
N LYS A 173 10.45 -4.38 68.83
CA LYS A 173 10.70 -3.25 69.78
C LYS A 173 9.58 -3.14 70.83
N ALA A 174 8.34 -3.32 70.46
CA ALA A 174 7.22 -3.32 71.40
C ALA A 174 7.30 -4.45 72.44
N GLN A 175 7.75 -5.62 72.01
CA GLN A 175 7.91 -6.78 72.90
C GLN A 175 9.09 -6.64 73.90
N LYS A 176 10.16 -5.92 73.52
CA LYS A 176 11.28 -5.61 74.42
C LYS A 176 11.02 -4.52 75.42
N ARG A 177 9.93 -3.77 75.29
CA ARG A 177 9.53 -2.70 76.23
C ARG A 177 8.58 -3.18 77.31
N LYS A 178 8.14 -4.43 77.29
CA LYS A 178 7.48 -5.12 78.41
C LYS A 178 8.53 -5.89 79.23
#